data_c25ab204c165a0f38a017339363b3fa5
#
_entry.id   c25ab204c165a0f38a017339363b3fa5
#
_cell.length_a   1.000
_cell.length_b   1.000
_cell.length_c   1.000
_cell.angle_alpha   90.00
_cell.angle_beta   90.00
_cell.angle_gamma   90.00
#
_symmetry.space_group_name_H-M   'P 1'
#
loop_
_entity.id
_entity.type
_entity.pdbx_description
1 polymer ?
#
loop_
_entity_poly.entity_id
_entity_poly.type
_entity_poly.pdbx_seq_one_letter_code
_entity_poly.pdbx_strand_id
1 'polypeptide(L)'
;MKNIFYTFLSMLFAFSASAQLINDGATIIVEDGATLFIEGSLQNNLTGSIDIQGTGIVEVEGDITNAGTATITMSNTAKLILSGANASTVTSGGATFTNVEMDKTSNNVTLMDQMRISTDLNFVGDNNKILIGDNNLVFAPSATITSADDNEFIVADGAANTGVVSKELSANEVFKFEVGDATNYTPLNADVTGTGYASATVDVNVVPMAQPNVTTEATDFISRYWNVDQSGVTDYSADLEGTYAAGDLTGIAADTKGAHYGADWTYTAAAAGPSSVTGTVAESGDFTGTNAFGKVGLTFFLQGAYSGGIMTTGLTSVLPLTSPYAGGETVASIPANVVDWIELEIRDASTPSTIISTQSAFLRNDGVVLSLDGVANPLLKNSPSTGFVGINHRNHLSVNTAVALNLGSVGFDTHDFSTSLAQAYDNPAIVNNDAMLDLGGGTFGLFRGDANGNNTINVIDAAITRNGSSPIQTGVYLGIDVNMNATVNVIDAAIVKSTSSPIKSAHVQ
;
A
#
# COMPACT_ATOMS: atom_id res chain seq x y z
N MET A 1 10.18 -82.56 32.58
CA MET A 1 9.54 -81.44 33.30
C MET A 1 9.97 -80.15 32.60
N LYS A 2 9.11 -79.55 31.87
CA LYS A 2 9.37 -78.25 31.21
C LYS A 2 8.80 -77.13 32.11
N ASN A 3 9.66 -76.32 32.64
CA ASN A 3 9.24 -75.12 33.41
C ASN A 3 8.82 -74.01 32.41
N ILE A 4 7.55 -73.62 32.41
CA ILE A 4 7.02 -72.48 31.69
C ILE A 4 7.09 -71.29 32.66
N PHE A 5 7.97 -70.32 32.33
CA PHE A 5 8.02 -69.00 33.00
C PHE A 5 6.99 -68.11 32.37
N TYR A 6 5.99 -67.67 33.10
CA TYR A 6 5.06 -66.57 32.71
C TYR A 6 5.66 -65.28 33.20
N THR A 7 6.11 -64.44 32.28
CA THR A 7 6.49 -63.06 32.58
C THR A 7 5.21 -62.22 32.51
N PHE A 8 4.69 -61.75 33.64
CA PHE A 8 3.66 -60.76 33.72
C PHE A 8 4.25 -59.40 33.38
N LEU A 9 3.94 -58.83 32.20
CA LEU A 9 4.22 -57.45 31.83
C LEU A 9 3.13 -56.59 32.44
N SER A 10 3.36 -55.96 33.59
CA SER A 10 2.48 -54.95 34.17
C SER A 10 2.63 -53.68 33.37
N MET A 11 1.65 -53.36 32.53
CA MET A 11 1.54 -52.10 31.82
C MET A 11 1.06 -51.04 32.83
N LEU A 12 1.95 -50.20 33.31
CA LEU A 12 1.64 -49.08 34.18
C LEU A 12 1.03 -47.98 33.27
N PHE A 13 -0.28 -47.82 33.30
CA PHE A 13 -0.96 -46.65 32.73
C PHE A 13 -0.79 -45.50 33.73
N ALA A 14 0.12 -44.56 33.42
CA ALA A 14 0.13 -43.28 34.10
C ALA A 14 -1.06 -42.48 33.61
N PHE A 15 -2.10 -42.36 34.38
CA PHE A 15 -3.14 -41.33 34.20
C PHE A 15 -2.56 -40.06 34.80
N SER A 16 -2.23 -39.07 33.97
CA SER A 16 -2.06 -37.71 34.45
C SER A 16 -3.44 -37.17 34.79
N ALA A 17 -3.78 -37.12 36.06
CA ALA A 17 -4.93 -36.37 36.53
C ALA A 17 -4.48 -34.91 36.68
N SER A 18 -4.84 -34.01 35.76
CA SER A 18 -4.66 -32.57 35.96
C SER A 18 -5.66 -32.10 37.02
N ALA A 19 -5.15 -31.38 38.02
CA ALA A 19 -5.99 -30.82 39.07
C ALA A 19 -6.79 -29.62 38.51
N GLN A 20 -8.10 -29.77 38.38
CA GLN A 20 -9.04 -28.69 37.95
C GLN A 20 -9.57 -27.99 39.18
N LEU A 21 -9.64 -26.65 39.15
CA LEU A 21 -10.39 -25.85 40.12
C LEU A 21 -11.74 -25.44 39.55
N ILE A 22 -12.81 -25.87 40.18
CA ILE A 22 -14.21 -25.48 39.83
C ILE A 22 -14.77 -24.66 40.94
N ASN A 23 -15.20 -23.43 40.65
CA ASN A 23 -15.92 -22.55 41.56
C ASN A 23 -17.35 -22.32 41.06
N ASP A 24 -18.30 -22.97 41.66
CA ASP A 24 -19.72 -22.92 41.31
C ASP A 24 -20.52 -22.05 42.32
N GLY A 25 -20.10 -20.79 42.51
CA GLY A 25 -20.83 -19.80 43.31
C GLY A 25 -20.18 -19.41 44.64
N ALA A 26 -18.98 -19.91 44.96
CA ALA A 26 -18.22 -19.45 46.12
C ALA A 26 -17.40 -18.16 45.81
N THR A 27 -16.98 -17.49 46.87
CA THR A 27 -15.95 -16.43 46.74
C THR A 27 -14.59 -17.01 47.12
N ILE A 28 -13.64 -16.91 46.19
CA ILE A 28 -12.23 -17.23 46.41
C ILE A 28 -11.48 -15.91 46.50
N ILE A 29 -10.75 -15.69 47.57
CA ILE A 29 -9.89 -14.52 47.77
C ILE A 29 -8.46 -14.99 47.72
N VAL A 30 -7.66 -14.37 46.80
CA VAL A 30 -6.20 -14.51 46.76
C VAL A 30 -5.64 -13.25 47.37
N GLU A 31 -5.21 -13.35 48.61
CA GLU A 31 -4.73 -12.21 49.41
C GLU A 31 -3.42 -11.64 48.87
N ASP A 32 -3.03 -10.45 49.34
CA ASP A 32 -1.78 -9.79 49.00
C ASP A 32 -0.57 -10.72 49.25
N GLY A 33 0.26 -10.90 48.25
CA GLY A 33 1.44 -11.76 48.29
C GLY A 33 1.14 -13.28 48.22
N ALA A 34 -0.13 -13.69 48.14
CA ALA A 34 -0.49 -15.09 47.98
C ALA A 34 -0.46 -15.54 46.52
N THR A 35 -0.16 -16.85 46.30
CA THR A 35 -0.27 -17.46 44.97
C THR A 35 -1.28 -18.61 44.99
N LEU A 36 -2.24 -18.57 44.09
CA LEU A 36 -3.13 -19.68 43.76
C LEU A 36 -2.62 -20.35 42.50
N PHE A 37 -1.95 -21.48 42.63
CA PHE A 37 -1.46 -22.28 41.50
C PHE A 37 -2.45 -23.39 41.13
N ILE A 38 -2.79 -23.51 39.84
CA ILE A 38 -3.75 -24.47 39.29
C ILE A 38 -3.07 -25.22 38.15
N GLU A 39 -2.62 -26.45 38.44
CA GLU A 39 -1.94 -27.33 37.47
C GLU A 39 -2.83 -27.71 36.26
N GLY A 40 -4.15 -27.59 36.39
CA GLY A 40 -5.11 -27.85 35.31
C GLY A 40 -5.91 -26.61 34.96
N SER A 41 -7.22 -26.80 34.69
CA SER A 41 -8.09 -25.73 34.25
C SER A 41 -8.80 -25.03 35.43
N LEU A 42 -9.06 -23.76 35.27
CA LEU A 42 -9.88 -22.92 36.13
C LEU A 42 -11.27 -22.74 35.52
N GLN A 43 -12.31 -23.19 36.24
CA GLN A 43 -13.72 -22.93 35.90
C GLN A 43 -14.37 -22.10 37.00
N ASN A 44 -14.75 -20.86 36.66
CA ASN A 44 -15.50 -19.99 37.54
C ASN A 44 -16.89 -19.80 36.93
N ASN A 45 -17.89 -20.46 37.55
CA ASN A 45 -19.21 -20.61 36.98
C ASN A 45 -20.28 -19.94 37.83
N LEU A 46 -21.50 -19.82 37.28
CA LEU A 46 -22.69 -19.31 37.95
C LEU A 46 -22.47 -17.91 38.55
N THR A 47 -22.41 -17.82 39.88
CA THR A 47 -22.13 -16.60 40.65
C THR A 47 -20.80 -16.64 41.37
N GLY A 48 -19.90 -17.51 40.94
CA GLY A 48 -18.57 -17.64 41.52
C GLY A 48 -17.79 -16.32 41.42
N SER A 49 -17.05 -15.99 42.46
CA SER A 49 -16.18 -14.82 42.47
C SER A 49 -14.76 -15.19 42.80
N ILE A 50 -13.81 -14.68 42.03
CA ILE A 50 -12.38 -14.76 42.32
C ILE A 50 -11.89 -13.34 42.50
N ASP A 51 -11.38 -13.00 43.66
CA ASP A 51 -10.87 -11.66 44.02
C ASP A 51 -9.37 -11.74 44.31
N ILE A 52 -8.56 -11.14 43.45
CA ILE A 52 -7.10 -11.16 43.54
C ILE A 52 -6.59 -9.82 44.04
N GLN A 53 -6.12 -9.80 45.29
CA GLN A 53 -5.85 -8.59 46.05
C GLN A 53 -4.34 -8.26 46.11
N GLY A 54 -4.02 -6.97 46.21
CA GLY A 54 -2.65 -6.52 46.33
C GLY A 54 -1.73 -7.05 45.21
N THR A 55 -0.69 -7.77 45.59
CA THR A 55 0.26 -8.46 44.68
C THR A 55 -0.07 -9.95 44.53
N GLY A 56 -1.30 -10.37 44.81
CA GLY A 56 -1.76 -11.74 44.67
C GLY A 56 -1.63 -12.26 43.25
N ILE A 57 -1.36 -13.55 43.12
CA ILE A 57 -1.12 -14.23 41.83
C ILE A 57 -2.10 -15.38 41.67
N VAL A 58 -2.74 -15.45 40.50
CA VAL A 58 -3.40 -16.67 40.02
C VAL A 58 -2.60 -17.21 38.84
N GLU A 59 -2.08 -18.41 38.96
CA GLU A 59 -1.34 -19.10 37.90
C GLU A 59 -2.11 -20.33 37.44
N VAL A 60 -2.31 -20.47 36.12
CA VAL A 60 -3.11 -21.52 35.50
C VAL A 60 -2.35 -22.15 34.34
N GLU A 61 -2.18 -23.47 34.37
CA GLU A 61 -1.54 -24.21 33.27
C GLU A 61 -2.54 -24.63 32.18
N GLY A 62 -3.81 -24.83 32.53
CA GLY A 62 -4.89 -25.26 31.63
C GLY A 62 -5.78 -24.13 31.12
N ASP A 63 -7.01 -24.48 30.79
CA ASP A 63 -8.02 -23.53 30.32
C ASP A 63 -8.53 -22.64 31.44
N ILE A 64 -8.92 -21.42 31.09
CA ILE A 64 -9.65 -20.51 31.96
C ILE A 64 -11.06 -20.34 31.37
N THR A 65 -12.08 -20.62 32.20
CA THR A 65 -13.49 -20.38 31.86
C THR A 65 -14.14 -19.56 32.98
N ASN A 66 -14.46 -18.31 32.66
CA ASN A 66 -15.26 -17.44 33.51
C ASN A 66 -16.65 -17.27 32.85
N ALA A 67 -17.68 -17.93 33.39
CA ALA A 67 -18.96 -18.10 32.70
C ALA A 67 -20.18 -17.68 33.57
N GLY A 68 -21.28 -17.39 32.89
CA GLY A 68 -22.51 -16.97 33.54
C GLY A 68 -22.43 -15.55 34.11
N THR A 69 -22.67 -15.39 35.39
CA THR A 69 -22.49 -14.10 36.10
C THR A 69 -21.28 -14.13 37.03
N ALA A 70 -20.38 -15.08 36.81
CA ALA A 70 -19.13 -15.19 37.56
C ALA A 70 -18.23 -14.00 37.33
N THR A 71 -17.45 -13.66 38.34
CA THR A 71 -16.54 -12.50 38.27
C THR A 71 -15.12 -12.89 38.62
N ILE A 72 -14.18 -12.27 37.90
CA ILE A 72 -12.75 -12.23 38.28
C ILE A 72 -12.38 -10.76 38.44
N THR A 73 -12.01 -10.38 39.65
CA THR A 73 -11.58 -9.03 40.00
C THR A 73 -10.10 -9.03 40.38
N MET A 74 -9.35 -8.01 39.96
CA MET A 74 -7.92 -7.92 40.20
C MET A 74 -7.55 -6.51 40.69
N SER A 75 -6.74 -6.44 41.72
CA SER A 75 -6.06 -5.20 42.12
C SER A 75 -5.02 -4.78 41.08
N ASN A 76 -4.63 -3.50 41.07
CA ASN A 76 -3.71 -2.95 40.05
C ASN A 76 -2.35 -3.65 39.98
N THR A 77 -1.90 -4.29 41.06
CA THR A 77 -0.62 -5.03 41.13
C THR A 77 -0.80 -6.54 41.08
N ALA A 78 -2.04 -7.03 41.08
CA ALA A 78 -2.36 -8.45 40.96
C ALA A 78 -1.97 -9.00 39.59
N LYS A 79 -1.68 -10.31 39.50
CA LYS A 79 -1.20 -10.92 38.27
C LYS A 79 -1.99 -12.21 37.96
N LEU A 80 -2.30 -12.39 36.69
CA LEU A 80 -2.71 -13.65 36.10
C LEU A 80 -1.53 -14.20 35.30
N ILE A 81 -1.09 -15.44 35.60
CA ILE A 81 -0.03 -16.12 34.83
C ILE A 81 -0.68 -17.28 34.07
N LEU A 82 -0.46 -17.27 32.75
CA LEU A 82 -0.82 -18.33 31.83
C LEU A 82 0.42 -19.19 31.59
N SER A 83 0.55 -20.32 32.28
CA SER A 83 1.77 -21.15 32.31
C SER A 83 1.56 -22.55 31.72
N GLY A 84 2.54 -23.43 31.89
CA GLY A 84 2.50 -24.83 31.47
C GLY A 84 2.81 -25.08 30.01
N ALA A 85 2.91 -26.38 29.65
CA ALA A 85 3.38 -26.82 28.33
C ALA A 85 2.27 -27.10 27.30
N ASN A 86 1.02 -27.23 27.74
CA ASN A 86 -0.11 -27.56 26.86
C ASN A 86 -0.77 -26.31 26.29
N ALA A 87 -1.36 -26.43 25.10
CA ALA A 87 -2.26 -25.41 24.59
C ALA A 87 -3.41 -25.18 25.57
N SER A 88 -3.84 -23.93 25.71
CA SER A 88 -4.96 -23.58 26.61
C SER A 88 -5.85 -22.52 25.98
N THR A 89 -7.07 -22.42 26.51
CA THR A 89 -8.09 -21.45 26.08
C THR A 89 -8.42 -20.48 27.19
N VAL A 90 -8.81 -19.24 26.85
CA VAL A 90 -9.30 -18.25 27.81
C VAL A 90 -10.68 -17.77 27.37
N THR A 91 -11.67 -18.03 28.24
CA THR A 91 -12.97 -17.39 28.20
C THR A 91 -13.03 -16.41 29.36
N SER A 92 -12.94 -15.13 29.08
CA SER A 92 -12.83 -14.05 30.07
C SER A 92 -14.15 -13.77 30.80
N GLY A 93 -15.29 -14.03 30.12
CA GLY A 93 -16.62 -13.68 30.61
C GLY A 93 -16.81 -12.19 30.87
N GLY A 94 -16.05 -11.34 30.15
CA GLY A 94 -16.05 -9.89 30.30
C GLY A 94 -15.21 -9.36 31.48
N ALA A 95 -14.39 -10.22 32.12
CA ALA A 95 -13.45 -9.77 33.15
C ALA A 95 -12.37 -8.86 32.55
N THR A 96 -11.91 -7.88 33.34
CA THR A 96 -10.73 -7.09 33.03
C THR A 96 -9.56 -7.59 33.85
N PHE A 97 -8.50 -8.02 33.18
CA PHE A 97 -7.26 -8.44 33.81
C PHE A 97 -6.31 -7.25 33.93
N THR A 98 -5.65 -7.11 35.08
CA THR A 98 -4.68 -5.99 35.29
C THR A 98 -3.34 -6.29 34.65
N ASN A 99 -2.65 -7.30 35.14
CA ASN A 99 -1.37 -7.75 34.59
C ASN A 99 -1.53 -9.20 34.17
N VAL A 100 -1.19 -9.49 32.93
CA VAL A 100 -1.19 -10.84 32.38
C VAL A 100 0.25 -11.22 32.01
N GLU A 101 0.67 -12.38 32.45
CA GLU A 101 1.97 -12.93 32.09
C GLU A 101 1.78 -14.20 31.27
N MET A 102 2.37 -14.22 30.10
CA MET A 102 2.45 -15.37 29.21
C MET A 102 3.73 -16.15 29.54
N ASP A 103 3.64 -17.17 30.37
CA ASP A 103 4.78 -18.02 30.81
C ASP A 103 4.58 -19.48 30.37
N LYS A 104 4.15 -19.64 29.12
CA LYS A 104 4.03 -20.98 28.52
C LYS A 104 5.40 -21.49 28.12
N THR A 105 5.73 -22.73 28.48
CA THR A 105 6.98 -23.36 28.05
C THR A 105 6.91 -23.93 26.63
N SER A 106 5.71 -24.10 26.10
CA SER A 106 5.40 -24.45 24.72
C SER A 106 3.90 -24.25 24.46
N ASN A 107 3.51 -24.25 23.17
CA ASN A 107 2.13 -24.05 22.72
C ASN A 107 1.54 -22.67 23.03
N ASN A 108 0.33 -22.45 22.57
CA ASN A 108 -0.31 -21.13 22.51
C ASN A 108 -1.52 -21.06 23.48
N VAL A 109 -1.94 -19.82 23.73
CA VAL A 109 -3.23 -19.50 24.36
C VAL A 109 -4.19 -19.01 23.27
N THR A 110 -5.41 -19.57 23.25
CA THR A 110 -6.48 -19.14 22.31
C THR A 110 -7.56 -18.41 23.05
N LEU A 111 -7.95 -17.24 22.60
CA LEU A 111 -9.11 -16.50 23.14
C LEU A 111 -10.43 -17.07 22.61
N MET A 112 -11.36 -17.31 23.53
CA MET A 112 -12.71 -17.80 23.19
C MET A 112 -13.76 -16.70 23.23
N ASP A 113 -13.42 -15.56 23.81
CA ASP A 113 -14.20 -14.31 23.84
C ASP A 113 -13.24 -13.11 23.90
N GLN A 114 -13.80 -11.89 23.90
CA GLN A 114 -12.99 -10.68 24.07
C GLN A 114 -12.27 -10.70 25.42
N MET A 115 -10.99 -10.42 25.41
CA MET A 115 -10.18 -10.24 26.61
C MET A 115 -9.74 -8.79 26.76
N ARG A 116 -9.85 -8.22 27.96
CA ARG A 116 -9.41 -6.85 28.24
C ARG A 116 -8.30 -6.82 29.28
N ILE A 117 -7.19 -6.12 28.97
CA ILE A 117 -6.02 -5.93 29.84
C ILE A 117 -5.90 -4.45 30.18
N SER A 118 -5.75 -4.14 31.47
CA SER A 118 -5.77 -2.74 31.91
C SER A 118 -4.39 -2.15 32.28
N THR A 119 -3.34 -2.97 32.41
CA THR A 119 -2.03 -2.47 32.81
C THR A 119 -0.91 -3.02 31.92
N ASP A 120 -0.68 -4.36 31.89
CA ASP A 120 0.42 -4.93 31.13
C ASP A 120 0.15 -6.36 30.66
N LEU A 121 0.59 -6.67 29.47
CA LEU A 121 0.77 -8.03 28.95
C LEU A 121 2.27 -8.28 28.80
N ASN A 122 2.81 -9.20 29.61
CA ASN A 122 4.24 -9.53 29.58
C ASN A 122 4.46 -10.97 29.05
N PHE A 123 5.26 -11.10 28.02
CA PHE A 123 5.73 -12.39 27.52
C PHE A 123 7.01 -12.80 28.27
N VAL A 124 7.02 -13.99 28.90
CA VAL A 124 8.12 -14.48 29.74
C VAL A 124 8.64 -15.84 29.28
N GLY A 125 7.76 -16.64 28.71
CA GLY A 125 8.10 -17.96 28.20
C GLY A 125 8.84 -17.93 26.86
N ASP A 126 9.15 -19.10 26.31
CA ASP A 126 9.77 -19.24 24.99
C ASP A 126 8.79 -19.87 23.99
N ASN A 127 8.67 -19.31 22.79
CA ASN A 127 7.88 -19.87 21.67
C ASN A 127 6.38 -20.02 21.95
N ASN A 128 5.75 -18.99 22.50
CA ASN A 128 4.30 -18.98 22.76
C ASN A 128 3.62 -17.73 22.21
N LYS A 129 2.37 -17.88 21.80
CA LYS A 129 1.58 -16.83 21.17
C LYS A 129 0.18 -16.76 21.77
N ILE A 130 -0.44 -15.59 21.69
CA ILE A 130 -1.88 -15.43 21.94
C ILE A 130 -2.59 -15.46 20.59
N LEU A 131 -3.42 -16.45 20.35
CA LEU A 131 -4.25 -16.58 19.16
C LEU A 131 -5.62 -15.92 19.44
N ILE A 132 -5.87 -14.75 18.89
CA ILE A 132 -7.12 -14.04 19.17
C ILE A 132 -8.30 -14.56 18.33
N GLY A 133 -8.05 -15.16 17.16
CA GLY A 133 -9.11 -15.67 16.28
C GLY A 133 -10.09 -14.55 15.86
N ASP A 134 -11.38 -14.78 16.00
CA ASP A 134 -12.42 -13.78 15.75
C ASP A 134 -12.70 -12.86 16.95
N ASN A 135 -11.92 -12.97 18.02
CA ASN A 135 -12.12 -12.22 19.26
C ASN A 135 -11.16 -11.03 19.34
N ASN A 136 -11.53 -10.02 20.10
CA ASN A 136 -10.68 -8.85 20.31
C ASN A 136 -9.84 -9.00 21.58
N LEU A 137 -8.57 -8.56 21.50
CA LEU A 137 -7.72 -8.34 22.65
C LEU A 137 -7.60 -6.83 22.88
N VAL A 138 -8.19 -6.35 23.98
CA VAL A 138 -8.36 -4.91 24.25
C VAL A 138 -7.38 -4.46 25.32
N PHE A 139 -6.64 -3.39 25.04
CA PHE A 139 -5.75 -2.73 25.99
C PHE A 139 -6.35 -1.39 26.43
N ALA A 140 -6.48 -1.21 27.74
CA ALA A 140 -6.94 0.05 28.32
C ALA A 140 -5.96 1.21 28.01
N PRO A 141 -6.37 2.48 28.21
CA PRO A 141 -5.44 3.61 28.13
C PRO A 141 -4.22 3.38 29.03
N SER A 142 -3.03 3.70 28.52
CA SER A 142 -1.73 3.49 29.19
C SER A 142 -1.35 2.02 29.48
N ALA A 143 -2.14 1.04 29.05
CA ALA A 143 -1.73 -0.36 29.12
C ALA A 143 -0.63 -0.65 28.10
N THR A 144 0.30 -1.55 28.45
CA THR A 144 1.50 -1.89 27.66
C THR A 144 1.53 -3.36 27.25
N ILE A 145 2.39 -3.66 26.28
CA ILE A 145 2.82 -5.02 25.96
C ILE A 145 4.34 -5.03 26.12
N THR A 146 4.86 -5.99 26.86
CA THR A 146 6.30 -6.07 27.15
C THR A 146 6.87 -7.42 26.75
N SER A 147 8.15 -7.44 26.39
CA SER A 147 8.95 -8.63 26.08
C SER A 147 8.46 -9.45 24.85
N ALA A 148 7.61 -8.91 23.99
CA ALA A 148 7.23 -9.56 22.75
C ALA A 148 8.37 -9.56 21.74
N ASP A 149 8.52 -10.66 20.98
CA ASP A 149 9.55 -10.83 19.96
C ASP A 149 9.08 -11.75 18.81
N ASP A 150 9.99 -12.18 17.93
CA ASP A 150 9.70 -13.03 16.77
C ASP A 150 9.03 -14.38 17.11
N ASN A 151 9.14 -14.83 18.33
CA ASN A 151 8.60 -16.12 18.80
C ASN A 151 7.36 -15.93 19.69
N GLU A 152 7.19 -14.75 20.27
CA GLU A 152 6.26 -14.43 21.34
C GLU A 152 5.48 -13.16 21.01
N PHE A 153 4.30 -13.32 20.47
CA PHE A 153 3.46 -12.20 20.02
C PHE A 153 1.97 -12.56 19.94
N ILE A 154 1.16 -11.61 19.56
CA ILE A 154 -0.28 -11.76 19.34
C ILE A 154 -0.52 -12.10 17.87
N VAL A 155 -1.13 -13.26 17.61
CA VAL A 155 -1.59 -13.61 16.27
C VAL A 155 -2.96 -12.96 16.02
N ALA A 156 -2.94 -11.90 15.22
CA ALA A 156 -4.10 -11.13 14.77
C ALA A 156 -4.18 -11.21 13.23
N ASP A 157 -4.40 -12.42 12.70
CA ASP A 157 -4.39 -12.71 11.27
C ASP A 157 -5.74 -12.34 10.62
N GLY A 158 -5.81 -11.15 10.05
CA GLY A 158 -6.99 -10.59 9.41
C GLY A 158 -7.38 -11.26 8.07
N ALA A 159 -6.52 -12.12 7.50
CA ALA A 159 -6.87 -12.92 6.33
C ALA A 159 -7.74 -14.13 6.70
N ALA A 160 -7.56 -14.65 7.90
CA ALA A 160 -8.23 -15.86 8.39
C ALA A 160 -9.38 -15.55 9.36
N ASN A 161 -9.32 -14.43 10.09
CA ASN A 161 -10.18 -14.10 11.22
C ASN A 161 -10.56 -12.61 11.23
N THR A 162 -11.55 -12.25 12.06
CA THR A 162 -12.05 -10.87 12.19
C THR A 162 -11.57 -10.15 13.46
N GLY A 163 -10.89 -10.84 14.36
CA GLY A 163 -10.41 -10.27 15.62
C GLY A 163 -9.32 -9.23 15.41
N VAL A 164 -9.27 -8.25 16.30
CA VAL A 164 -8.32 -7.16 16.32
C VAL A 164 -7.63 -7.01 17.66
N VAL A 165 -6.43 -6.48 17.66
CA VAL A 165 -5.82 -5.89 18.86
C VAL A 165 -6.30 -4.44 18.94
N SER A 166 -7.05 -4.12 19.99
CA SER A 166 -7.69 -2.83 20.21
C SER A 166 -6.98 -2.07 21.31
N LYS A 167 -6.52 -0.84 21.01
CA LYS A 167 -5.97 0.07 22.00
C LYS A 167 -6.97 1.17 22.31
N GLU A 168 -7.45 1.24 23.56
CA GLU A 168 -8.25 2.37 24.04
C GLU A 168 -7.36 3.57 24.31
N LEU A 169 -7.83 4.77 23.97
CA LEU A 169 -7.08 6.02 24.09
C LEU A 169 -7.83 7.04 24.95
N SER A 170 -7.10 7.78 25.79
CA SER A 170 -7.60 8.93 26.53
C SER A 170 -6.81 10.23 26.29
N ALA A 171 -5.70 10.13 25.58
CA ALA A 171 -4.80 11.23 25.20
C ALA A 171 -3.94 10.76 24.02
N ASN A 172 -3.07 11.64 23.52
CA ASN A 172 -1.99 11.25 22.61
C ASN A 172 -1.14 10.14 23.23
N GLU A 173 -0.88 9.08 22.46
CA GLU A 173 -0.16 7.92 22.98
C GLU A 173 0.61 7.21 21.87
N VAL A 174 1.81 6.73 22.20
CA VAL A 174 2.56 5.80 21.36
C VAL A 174 2.27 4.39 21.85
N PHE A 175 1.79 3.53 20.94
CA PHE A 175 1.55 2.13 21.24
C PHE A 175 2.09 1.23 20.14
N LYS A 176 2.85 0.22 20.54
CA LYS A 176 3.32 -0.81 19.64
C LYS A 176 2.37 -1.99 19.69
N PHE A 177 1.67 -2.24 18.61
CA PHE A 177 0.86 -3.43 18.41
C PHE A 177 1.82 -4.59 18.09
N GLU A 178 2.04 -5.46 19.08
CA GLU A 178 2.91 -6.61 18.98
C GLU A 178 2.20 -7.78 18.27
N VAL A 179 1.86 -7.55 17.00
CA VAL A 179 1.00 -8.42 16.18
C VAL A 179 1.79 -9.16 15.10
N GLY A 180 1.16 -10.19 14.56
CA GLY A 180 1.65 -10.93 13.39
C GLY A 180 0.60 -11.89 12.86
N ASP A 181 0.95 -12.60 11.79
CA ASP A 181 0.21 -13.78 11.32
C ASP A 181 0.63 -15.05 12.06
N ALA A 182 0.13 -16.19 11.65
CA ALA A 182 0.47 -17.47 12.32
C ALA A 182 1.98 -17.78 12.35
N THR A 183 2.76 -17.23 11.41
CA THR A 183 4.18 -17.56 11.19
C THR A 183 5.13 -16.41 11.43
N ASN A 184 4.73 -15.17 11.14
CA ASN A 184 5.61 -14.02 11.14
C ASN A 184 5.16 -12.98 12.16
N TYR A 185 6.08 -12.54 12.98
CA TYR A 185 5.95 -11.36 13.81
C TYR A 185 6.13 -10.11 12.95
N THR A 186 5.10 -9.28 12.88
CA THR A 186 5.09 -8.09 12.02
C THR A 186 4.38 -6.94 12.73
N PRO A 187 5.00 -6.41 13.77
CA PRO A 187 4.40 -5.39 14.63
C PRO A 187 4.19 -4.08 13.89
N LEU A 188 3.21 -3.32 14.40
CA LEU A 188 2.94 -1.96 13.98
C LEU A 188 3.13 -1.01 15.17
N ASN A 189 4.08 -0.08 15.08
CA ASN A 189 4.18 1.03 16.02
C ASN A 189 3.30 2.18 15.54
N ALA A 190 2.47 2.74 16.43
CA ALA A 190 1.59 3.85 16.13
C ALA A 190 1.78 4.97 17.16
N ASP A 191 2.19 6.15 16.70
CA ASP A 191 2.19 7.40 17.49
C ASP A 191 0.91 8.16 17.15
N VAL A 192 -0.11 8.01 18.00
CA VAL A 192 -1.45 8.54 17.76
C VAL A 192 -1.61 9.90 18.40
N THR A 193 -2.07 10.87 17.62
CA THR A 193 -2.38 12.23 18.05
C THR A 193 -3.80 12.62 17.67
N GLY A 194 -4.40 13.52 18.45
CA GLY A 194 -5.73 14.06 18.23
C GLY A 194 -6.05 15.20 19.16
N THR A 195 -7.18 15.86 18.95
CA THR A 195 -7.64 16.99 19.78
C THR A 195 -8.76 16.61 20.76
N GLY A 196 -9.30 15.39 20.64
CA GLY A 196 -10.33 14.86 21.54
C GLY A 196 -10.43 13.33 21.48
N TYR A 197 -10.81 12.73 22.60
CA TYR A 197 -10.87 11.28 22.79
C TYR A 197 -12.19 10.89 23.46
N ALA A 198 -13.16 10.44 22.69
CA ALA A 198 -14.49 10.05 23.18
C ALA A 198 -14.73 8.56 22.93
N SER A 199 -14.49 7.71 23.92
CA SER A 199 -14.47 6.24 23.78
C SER A 199 -13.55 5.83 22.62
N ALA A 200 -12.37 6.46 22.58
CA ALA A 200 -11.48 6.36 21.44
C ALA A 200 -10.73 5.04 21.43
N THR A 201 -10.63 4.43 20.25
CA THR A 201 -9.85 3.22 20.00
C THR A 201 -9.03 3.32 18.71
N VAL A 202 -7.93 2.57 18.68
CA VAL A 202 -7.25 2.17 17.44
C VAL A 202 -7.19 0.65 17.44
N ASP A 203 -7.73 0.06 16.39
CA ASP A 203 -7.89 -1.37 16.20
C ASP A 203 -6.97 -1.84 15.06
N VAL A 204 -6.18 -2.89 15.30
CA VAL A 204 -5.18 -3.36 14.35
C VAL A 204 -5.26 -4.88 14.16
N ASN A 205 -5.21 -5.32 12.92
CA ASN A 205 -4.84 -6.68 12.54
C ASN A 205 -3.90 -6.69 11.33
N VAL A 206 -3.38 -7.85 11.00
CA VAL A 206 -2.38 -8.03 9.93
C VAL A 206 -2.92 -8.95 8.86
N VAL A 207 -2.75 -8.58 7.60
CA VAL A 207 -3.14 -9.42 6.46
C VAL A 207 -1.89 -9.79 5.66
N PRO A 208 -1.47 -11.07 5.63
CA PRO A 208 -0.25 -11.53 4.97
C PRO A 208 -0.44 -11.70 3.45
N MET A 209 -0.89 -10.67 2.77
CA MET A 209 -1.03 -10.59 1.32
C MET A 209 -0.92 -9.14 0.86
N ALA A 210 -0.64 -8.94 -0.44
CA ALA A 210 -0.69 -7.60 -1.01
C ALA A 210 -2.09 -6.99 -0.84
N GLN A 211 -2.14 -5.69 -0.51
CA GLN A 211 -3.42 -4.99 -0.41
C GLN A 211 -4.15 -5.04 -1.77
N PRO A 212 -5.44 -5.44 -1.81
CA PRO A 212 -6.14 -5.77 -3.06
C PRO A 212 -6.21 -4.66 -4.11
N ASN A 213 -6.06 -3.40 -3.69
CA ASN A 213 -6.07 -2.24 -4.60
C ASN A 213 -4.66 -1.80 -5.05
N VAL A 214 -3.61 -2.55 -4.69
CA VAL A 214 -2.29 -2.35 -5.30
C VAL A 214 -2.43 -2.63 -6.78
N THR A 215 -2.10 -1.62 -7.60
CA THR A 215 -2.24 -1.74 -9.06
C THR A 215 -1.35 -2.83 -9.63
N THR A 216 -1.80 -3.46 -10.72
CA THR A 216 -0.99 -4.45 -11.47
C THR A 216 0.28 -3.83 -12.10
N GLU A 217 0.36 -2.50 -12.16
CA GLU A 217 1.54 -1.77 -12.62
C GLU A 217 2.61 -1.59 -11.53
N ALA A 218 2.29 -1.90 -10.25
CA ALA A 218 3.24 -1.84 -9.17
C ALA A 218 4.30 -2.94 -9.33
N THR A 219 5.57 -2.53 -9.33
CA THR A 219 6.74 -3.43 -9.40
C THR A 219 7.42 -3.56 -8.05
N ASP A 220 7.16 -2.63 -7.14
CA ASP A 220 7.80 -2.53 -5.84
C ASP A 220 6.70 -2.35 -4.78
N PHE A 221 6.46 -3.39 -3.99
CA PHE A 221 5.41 -3.40 -2.97
C PHE A 221 5.69 -4.43 -1.88
N ILE A 222 4.96 -4.27 -0.76
CA ILE A 222 4.97 -5.22 0.36
C ILE A 222 3.73 -6.09 0.26
N SER A 223 3.91 -7.42 0.23
CA SER A 223 2.82 -8.41 0.22
C SER A 223 2.27 -8.66 1.63
N ARG A 224 2.07 -7.57 2.35
CA ARG A 224 1.46 -7.49 3.68
C ARG A 224 0.85 -6.12 3.86
N TYR A 225 -0.25 -6.03 4.62
CA TYR A 225 -0.78 -4.78 5.10
C TYR A 225 -1.34 -4.91 6.52
N TRP A 226 -1.45 -3.79 7.20
CA TRP A 226 -2.11 -3.66 8.50
C TRP A 226 -3.42 -2.92 8.29
N ASN A 227 -4.54 -3.54 8.68
CA ASN A 227 -5.77 -2.78 8.85
C ASN A 227 -5.62 -1.91 10.10
N VAL A 228 -5.87 -0.64 9.98
CA VAL A 228 -5.78 0.35 11.07
C VAL A 228 -7.07 1.11 11.12
N ASP A 229 -7.96 0.73 12.02
CA ASP A 229 -9.23 1.38 12.21
C ASP A 229 -9.20 2.24 13.48
N GLN A 230 -9.63 3.50 13.36
CA GLN A 230 -9.78 4.38 14.50
C GLN A 230 -11.24 4.74 14.75
N SER A 231 -11.58 4.96 16.00
CA SER A 231 -12.89 5.45 16.43
C SER A 231 -12.73 6.43 17.57
N GLY A 232 -13.56 7.48 17.59
CA GLY A 232 -13.66 8.41 18.72
C GLY A 232 -12.49 9.38 18.91
N VAL A 233 -11.50 9.42 18.00
CA VAL A 233 -10.42 10.42 18.00
C VAL A 233 -10.80 11.57 17.07
N THR A 234 -10.89 12.78 17.62
CA THR A 234 -11.11 14.00 16.84
C THR A 234 -9.78 14.49 16.26
N ASP A 235 -9.76 14.91 14.99
CA ASP A 235 -8.56 15.33 14.26
C ASP A 235 -7.45 14.27 14.35
N TYR A 236 -7.84 13.01 14.08
CA TYR A 236 -6.93 11.87 14.15
C TYR A 236 -5.75 12.04 13.20
N SER A 237 -4.57 11.76 13.73
CA SER A 237 -3.36 11.52 12.95
C SER A 237 -2.52 10.47 13.66
N ALA A 238 -1.91 9.57 12.89
CA ALA A 238 -0.98 8.60 13.44
C ALA A 238 0.26 8.48 12.57
N ASP A 239 1.44 8.57 13.19
CA ASP A 239 2.70 8.17 12.57
C ASP A 239 2.87 6.66 12.78
N LEU A 240 2.88 5.93 11.68
CA LEU A 240 2.93 4.47 11.66
C LEU A 240 4.32 3.97 11.22
N GLU A 241 4.81 2.92 11.89
CA GLU A 241 5.94 2.13 11.43
C GLU A 241 5.57 0.65 11.50
N GLY A 242 5.37 0.04 10.32
CA GLY A 242 5.09 -1.39 10.18
C GLY A 242 6.35 -2.18 9.88
N THR A 243 6.63 -3.23 10.66
CA THR A 243 7.72 -4.17 10.39
C THR A 243 7.19 -5.32 9.54
N TYR A 244 7.81 -5.58 8.40
CA TYR A 244 7.41 -6.64 7.47
C TYR A 244 8.43 -7.79 7.43
N ALA A 245 7.98 -8.99 7.08
CA ALA A 245 8.85 -10.15 6.96
C ALA A 245 9.75 -10.06 5.72
N ALA A 246 10.95 -10.65 5.77
CA ALA A 246 11.95 -10.55 4.70
C ALA A 246 11.44 -11.01 3.32
N GLY A 247 10.45 -11.91 3.27
CA GLY A 247 9.83 -12.40 2.03
C GLY A 247 8.68 -11.53 1.50
N ASP A 248 8.25 -10.51 2.22
CA ASP A 248 7.08 -9.70 1.83
C ASP A 248 7.43 -8.63 0.78
N LEU A 249 8.69 -8.19 0.72
CA LEU A 249 9.11 -7.17 -0.23
C LEU A 249 9.29 -7.76 -1.63
N THR A 250 8.51 -7.26 -2.58
CA THR A 250 8.73 -7.44 -4.02
C THR A 250 9.39 -6.18 -4.56
N GLY A 251 10.41 -6.33 -5.41
CA GLY A 251 11.13 -5.21 -6.01
C GLY A 251 12.18 -4.57 -5.08
N ILE A 252 12.25 -3.25 -5.07
CA ILE A 252 13.33 -2.47 -4.43
C ILE A 252 12.75 -1.60 -3.30
N ALA A 253 13.30 -1.74 -2.08
CA ALA A 253 12.84 -0.95 -0.92
C ALA A 253 12.93 0.58 -1.15
N ALA A 254 13.94 1.07 -1.87
CA ALA A 254 14.09 2.49 -2.15
C ALA A 254 12.96 3.07 -3.02
N ASP A 255 12.32 2.24 -3.85
CA ASP A 255 11.21 2.60 -4.73
C ASP A 255 9.84 2.33 -4.10
N THR A 256 9.80 1.58 -3.00
CA THR A 256 8.61 1.31 -2.19
C THR A 256 8.40 2.48 -1.22
N LYS A 257 7.22 3.07 -1.20
CA LYS A 257 6.83 4.16 -0.30
C LYS A 257 5.83 3.65 0.72
N GLY A 258 5.82 4.21 1.91
CA GLY A 258 4.72 4.02 2.83
C GLY A 258 3.42 4.49 2.17
N ALA A 259 2.41 3.64 2.21
CA ALA A 259 1.17 3.85 1.50
C ALA A 259 -0.02 3.50 2.40
N HIS A 260 -1.04 4.33 2.36
CA HIS A 260 -2.29 4.12 3.06
C HIS A 260 -3.45 4.12 2.07
N TYR A 261 -4.31 3.12 2.18
CA TYR A 261 -5.52 3.00 1.39
C TYR A 261 -6.75 3.17 2.29
N GLY A 262 -7.36 4.36 2.20
CA GLY A 262 -8.68 4.64 2.77
C GLY A 262 -9.75 4.60 1.68
N ALA A 263 -10.25 5.76 1.28
CA ALA A 263 -11.11 5.88 0.09
C ALA A 263 -10.29 5.81 -1.22
N ASP A 264 -9.01 6.20 -1.17
CA ASP A 264 -8.03 6.12 -2.27
C ASP A 264 -6.62 6.04 -1.66
N TRP A 265 -5.59 5.89 -2.51
CA TRP A 265 -4.21 5.82 -2.06
C TRP A 265 -3.64 7.17 -1.63
N THR A 266 -2.99 7.21 -0.49
CA THR A 266 -2.07 8.27 -0.08
C THR A 266 -0.67 7.70 0.13
N TYR A 267 0.37 8.46 -0.23
CA TYR A 267 1.75 8.00 -0.18
C TYR A 267 2.61 8.93 0.66
N THR A 268 3.56 8.37 1.39
CA THR A 268 4.56 9.14 2.13
C THR A 268 5.79 9.39 1.28
N ALA A 269 6.57 10.42 1.64
CA ALA A 269 7.83 10.71 0.94
C ALA A 269 8.95 9.72 1.28
N ALA A 270 8.85 9.07 2.45
CA ALA A 270 9.88 8.13 2.91
C ALA A 270 9.85 6.83 2.10
N ALA A 271 11.03 6.37 1.69
CA ALA A 271 11.20 5.02 1.15
C ALA A 271 11.15 3.99 2.28
N ALA A 272 10.73 2.76 1.95
CA ALA A 272 10.82 1.65 2.88
C ALA A 272 12.27 1.39 3.29
N GLY A 273 12.46 1.01 4.55
CA GLY A 273 13.72 0.44 5.04
C GLY A 273 13.86 -1.03 4.60
N PRO A 274 14.92 -1.71 5.03
CA PRO A 274 15.15 -3.11 4.68
C PRO A 274 14.14 -4.08 5.32
N SER A 275 13.44 -3.66 6.37
CA SER A 275 12.47 -4.47 7.12
C SER A 275 11.29 -3.68 7.69
N SER A 276 11.20 -2.36 7.41
CA SER A 276 10.10 -1.53 7.90
C SER A 276 9.63 -0.53 6.86
N VAL A 277 8.38 -0.11 7.00
CA VAL A 277 7.76 0.95 6.22
C VAL A 277 7.11 1.95 7.16
N THR A 278 7.25 3.25 6.86
CA THR A 278 6.74 4.33 7.69
C THR A 278 5.78 5.23 6.92
N GLY A 279 4.83 5.81 7.64
CA GLY A 279 3.87 6.75 7.04
C GLY A 279 3.02 7.46 8.07
N THR A 280 2.49 8.63 7.71
CA THR A 280 1.50 9.35 8.51
C THR A 280 0.12 9.14 7.88
N VAL A 281 -0.86 8.76 8.68
CA VAL A 281 -2.24 8.56 8.28
C VAL A 281 -3.18 9.48 9.07
N ALA A 282 -4.28 9.92 8.45
CA ALA A 282 -5.24 10.83 9.05
C ALA A 282 -6.69 10.25 9.06
N GLU A 283 -6.84 9.01 8.68
CA GLU A 283 -8.12 8.29 8.63
C GLU A 283 -7.89 6.79 8.79
N SER A 284 -8.97 6.03 9.01
CA SER A 284 -8.94 4.57 8.98
C SER A 284 -8.62 4.03 7.60
N GLY A 285 -7.96 2.87 7.53
CA GLY A 285 -7.65 2.18 6.28
C GLY A 285 -6.49 1.21 6.40
N ASP A 286 -6.03 0.75 5.26
CA ASP A 286 -4.96 -0.25 5.16
C ASP A 286 -3.61 0.43 4.99
N PHE A 287 -2.67 0.14 5.88
CA PHE A 287 -1.29 0.64 5.80
C PHE A 287 -0.36 -0.43 5.23
N THR A 288 0.47 -0.07 4.25
CA THR A 288 1.41 -0.97 3.58
C THR A 288 2.57 -0.19 2.94
N GLY A 289 3.30 -0.83 2.04
CA GLY A 289 4.26 -0.18 1.16
C GLY A 289 4.02 -0.54 -0.30
N THR A 290 4.07 0.47 -1.18
CA THR A 290 4.01 0.25 -2.64
C THR A 290 4.68 1.40 -3.40
N ASN A 291 4.87 1.26 -4.73
CA ASN A 291 5.24 2.41 -5.55
C ASN A 291 4.24 3.55 -5.33
N ALA A 292 4.73 4.77 -5.28
CA ALA A 292 3.86 5.93 -5.32
C ALA A 292 3.34 6.14 -6.74
N PHE A 293 2.03 6.29 -6.88
CA PHE A 293 1.38 6.62 -8.14
C PHE A 293 0.61 7.93 -7.99
N GLY A 294 0.89 8.86 -8.90
CA GLY A 294 0.04 10.01 -9.14
C GLY A 294 -0.94 9.73 -10.28
N LYS A 295 -1.73 10.73 -10.64
CA LYS A 295 -2.62 10.71 -11.80
C LYS A 295 -2.59 12.07 -12.50
N VAL A 296 -2.89 12.09 -13.78
CA VAL A 296 -3.13 13.34 -14.53
C VAL A 296 -4.10 13.07 -15.67
N GLY A 297 -5.03 13.98 -15.88
CA GLY A 297 -5.86 14.00 -17.08
C GLY A 297 -5.22 14.90 -18.13
N LEU A 298 -4.89 14.37 -19.32
CA LEU A 298 -4.27 15.15 -20.39
C LEU A 298 -5.06 15.03 -21.68
N THR A 299 -5.20 16.17 -22.40
CA THR A 299 -5.77 16.24 -23.73
C THR A 299 -4.88 17.08 -24.63
N PHE A 300 -4.50 16.56 -25.81
CA PHE A 300 -3.75 17.28 -26.83
C PHE A 300 -3.93 16.67 -28.22
N PHE A 301 -3.53 17.37 -29.25
CA PHE A 301 -3.59 16.91 -30.65
C PHE A 301 -2.22 16.95 -31.32
N LEU A 302 -1.99 15.96 -32.18
CA LEU A 302 -0.82 15.86 -33.05
C LEU A 302 -1.21 16.41 -34.45
N GLN A 303 -0.53 17.45 -34.92
CA GLN A 303 -0.77 18.05 -36.24
C GLN A 303 -0.75 17.02 -37.36
N GLY A 304 0.11 15.97 -37.24
CA GLY A 304 0.26 14.95 -38.28
C GLY A 304 -0.99 14.13 -38.52
N ALA A 305 -1.72 13.80 -37.48
CA ALA A 305 -2.94 12.99 -37.53
C ALA A 305 -4.24 13.81 -37.50
N TYR A 306 -4.18 15.12 -37.15
CA TYR A 306 -5.36 15.93 -36.93
C TYR A 306 -6.15 16.23 -38.18
N SER A 307 -7.47 16.04 -38.13
CA SER A 307 -8.40 16.32 -39.19
C SER A 307 -9.81 16.66 -38.64
N GLY A 308 -10.19 17.92 -38.66
CA GLY A 308 -11.57 18.37 -38.38
C GLY A 308 -12.08 18.07 -36.95
N GLY A 309 -11.25 18.22 -35.93
CA GLY A 309 -11.65 18.06 -34.53
C GLY A 309 -11.29 16.67 -33.94
N ILE A 310 -10.75 15.77 -34.73
CA ILE A 310 -10.36 14.41 -34.33
C ILE A 310 -9.03 14.03 -34.99
N MET A 311 -8.31 13.08 -34.45
CA MET A 311 -7.12 12.51 -35.09
C MET A 311 -7.46 11.21 -35.84
N THR A 312 -6.77 10.97 -36.96
CA THR A 312 -6.87 9.72 -37.70
C THR A 312 -6.09 8.62 -37.00
N THR A 313 -6.55 7.37 -37.11
CA THR A 313 -5.88 6.19 -36.58
C THR A 313 -5.15 5.41 -37.67
N GLY A 314 -4.46 6.15 -38.59
CA GLY A 314 -3.79 5.55 -39.75
C GLY A 314 -2.67 4.56 -39.42
N LEU A 315 -2.15 4.61 -38.21
CA LEU A 315 -1.08 3.74 -37.73
C LEU A 315 -1.56 2.45 -37.08
N THR A 316 -2.87 2.24 -36.83
CA THR A 316 -3.39 1.11 -36.05
C THR A 316 -2.83 -0.24 -36.43
N SER A 317 -2.64 -0.49 -37.74
CA SER A 317 -2.17 -1.79 -38.24
C SER A 317 -0.65 -1.99 -38.11
N VAL A 318 0.11 -0.97 -37.76
CA VAL A 318 1.57 -0.95 -37.73
C VAL A 318 2.13 -0.52 -36.38
N LEU A 319 1.29 -0.12 -35.44
CA LEU A 319 1.70 0.24 -34.08
C LEU A 319 2.39 -0.96 -33.42
N PRO A 320 3.62 -0.80 -32.91
CA PRO A 320 4.30 -1.87 -32.21
C PRO A 320 3.62 -2.17 -30.88
N LEU A 321 3.65 -3.43 -30.43
CA LEU A 321 3.22 -3.83 -29.09
C LEU A 321 4.22 -3.47 -27.99
N THR A 322 5.42 -3.04 -28.39
CA THR A 322 6.47 -2.52 -27.49
C THR A 322 6.61 -1.03 -27.74
N SER A 323 6.63 -0.25 -26.66
CA SER A 323 6.85 1.18 -26.72
C SER A 323 8.17 1.52 -27.45
N PRO A 324 8.19 2.54 -28.31
CA PRO A 324 9.41 3.01 -28.96
C PRO A 324 10.30 3.87 -28.03
N TYR A 325 9.84 4.19 -26.82
CA TYR A 325 10.54 5.00 -25.86
C TYR A 325 11.42 4.17 -24.91
N ALA A 326 12.27 4.85 -24.13
CA ALA A 326 13.33 4.20 -23.35
C ALA A 326 12.83 3.18 -22.31
N GLY A 327 11.59 3.32 -21.81
CA GLY A 327 10.97 2.36 -20.89
C GLY A 327 10.73 0.99 -21.51
N GLY A 328 10.48 0.94 -22.83
CA GLY A 328 10.30 -0.31 -23.58
C GLY A 328 9.10 -1.14 -23.09
N GLU A 329 8.07 -0.49 -22.51
CA GLU A 329 6.87 -1.15 -21.99
C GLU A 329 6.15 -1.92 -23.10
N THR A 330 5.59 -3.06 -22.76
CA THR A 330 4.91 -3.94 -23.70
C THR A 330 3.43 -4.13 -23.33
N VAL A 331 2.58 -4.22 -24.34
CA VAL A 331 1.15 -4.52 -24.17
C VAL A 331 0.76 -5.78 -24.96
N ALA A 332 -0.26 -6.48 -24.50
CA ALA A 332 -0.80 -7.65 -25.21
C ALA A 332 -1.58 -7.24 -26.49
N SER A 333 -2.16 -6.04 -26.49
CA SER A 333 -2.88 -5.46 -27.62
C SER A 333 -2.94 -3.95 -27.52
N ILE A 334 -3.04 -3.26 -28.64
CA ILE A 334 -3.27 -1.81 -28.68
C ILE A 334 -4.76 -1.54 -28.40
N PRO A 335 -5.10 -0.63 -27.47
CA PRO A 335 -6.49 -0.26 -27.21
C PRO A 335 -7.17 0.36 -28.43
N ALA A 336 -8.50 0.33 -28.45
CA ALA A 336 -9.28 0.88 -29.56
C ALA A 336 -9.06 2.39 -29.69
N ASN A 337 -9.08 2.89 -30.93
CA ASN A 337 -8.94 4.31 -31.29
C ASN A 337 -7.61 4.98 -30.88
N VAL A 338 -6.59 4.21 -30.57
CA VAL A 338 -5.24 4.73 -30.35
C VAL A 338 -4.65 5.26 -31.65
N VAL A 339 -4.08 6.46 -31.58
CA VAL A 339 -3.38 7.14 -32.68
C VAL A 339 -1.91 6.74 -32.71
N ASP A 340 -1.25 6.87 -31.53
CA ASP A 340 0.17 6.56 -31.39
C ASP A 340 0.57 6.34 -29.92
N TRP A 341 1.79 5.85 -29.71
CA TRP A 341 2.52 5.91 -28.46
C TRP A 341 2.98 7.33 -28.20
N ILE A 342 3.03 7.70 -26.91
CA ILE A 342 3.63 8.94 -26.42
C ILE A 342 4.50 8.62 -25.20
N GLU A 343 5.43 9.51 -24.86
CA GLU A 343 6.14 9.48 -23.59
C GLU A 343 5.72 10.67 -22.75
N LEU A 344 5.37 10.40 -21.50
CA LEU A 344 5.12 11.42 -20.48
C LEU A 344 6.39 11.60 -19.65
N GLU A 345 6.78 12.86 -19.43
CA GLU A 345 7.84 13.24 -18.49
C GLU A 345 7.22 13.93 -17.29
N ILE A 346 7.53 13.46 -16.09
CA ILE A 346 7.18 14.13 -14.85
C ILE A 346 8.38 14.93 -14.40
N ARG A 347 8.20 16.23 -14.20
CA ARG A 347 9.26 17.19 -13.91
C ARG A 347 9.06 17.87 -12.58
N ASP A 348 10.16 18.19 -11.91
CA ASP A 348 10.16 18.81 -10.59
C ASP A 348 9.48 20.20 -10.60
N ALA A 349 8.60 20.46 -9.63
CA ALA A 349 7.86 21.71 -9.55
C ALA A 349 8.74 22.93 -9.26
N SER A 350 9.88 22.73 -8.59
CA SER A 350 10.81 23.81 -8.20
C SER A 350 11.95 23.99 -9.20
N THR A 351 12.32 22.89 -9.88
CA THR A 351 13.39 22.86 -10.88
C THR A 351 12.90 22.12 -12.12
N PRO A 352 12.08 22.76 -12.98
CA PRO A 352 11.39 22.07 -14.09
C PRO A 352 12.30 21.44 -15.15
N SER A 353 13.57 21.80 -15.18
CA SER A 353 14.59 21.12 -16.01
C SER A 353 14.96 19.73 -15.50
N THR A 354 14.58 19.37 -14.28
CA THR A 354 14.82 18.06 -13.68
C THR A 354 13.68 17.12 -14.00
N ILE A 355 13.94 16.05 -14.75
CA ILE A 355 13.00 14.97 -15.01
C ILE A 355 13.07 14.00 -13.82
N ILE A 356 11.94 13.78 -13.16
CA ILE A 356 11.79 12.84 -12.03
C ILE A 356 11.54 11.44 -12.54
N SER A 357 10.62 11.30 -13.51
CA SER A 357 10.30 10.02 -14.12
C SER A 357 9.79 10.19 -15.54
N THR A 358 9.92 9.12 -16.34
CA THR A 358 9.33 9.01 -17.67
C THR A 358 8.53 7.72 -17.76
N GLN A 359 7.45 7.74 -18.54
CA GLN A 359 6.67 6.55 -18.83
C GLN A 359 5.97 6.66 -20.17
N SER A 360 5.72 5.51 -20.81
CA SER A 360 4.93 5.44 -22.03
C SER A 360 3.43 5.50 -21.72
N ALA A 361 2.68 6.07 -22.65
CA ALA A 361 1.23 6.13 -22.62
C ALA A 361 0.69 6.06 -24.05
N PHE A 362 -0.63 5.96 -24.20
CA PHE A 362 -1.29 6.02 -25.49
C PHE A 362 -2.02 7.34 -25.68
N LEU A 363 -2.04 7.82 -26.93
CA LEU A 363 -2.87 8.94 -27.34
C LEU A 363 -4.08 8.41 -28.10
N ARG A 364 -5.28 8.71 -27.64
CA ARG A 364 -6.52 8.36 -28.31
C ARG A 364 -6.92 9.42 -29.35
N ASN A 365 -7.73 9.06 -30.31
CA ASN A 365 -8.07 9.91 -31.45
C ASN A 365 -8.86 11.20 -31.10
N ASP A 366 -9.46 11.27 -29.91
CA ASP A 366 -10.11 12.47 -29.37
C ASP A 366 -9.14 13.38 -28.56
N GLY A 367 -7.87 13.04 -28.55
CA GLY A 367 -6.82 13.77 -27.84
C GLY A 367 -6.59 13.33 -26.39
N VAL A 368 -7.40 12.43 -25.84
CA VAL A 368 -7.26 11.95 -24.46
C VAL A 368 -6.07 10.99 -24.34
N VAL A 369 -5.25 11.22 -23.32
CA VAL A 369 -4.16 10.33 -22.96
C VAL A 369 -4.68 9.16 -22.15
N LEU A 370 -4.26 7.96 -22.53
CA LEU A 370 -4.62 6.69 -21.90
C LEU A 370 -3.40 6.04 -21.27
N SER A 371 -3.62 5.32 -20.17
CA SER A 371 -2.66 4.33 -19.65
C SER A 371 -2.52 3.15 -20.62
N LEU A 372 -1.59 2.23 -20.30
CA LEU A 372 -1.30 1.07 -21.17
C LEU A 372 -2.44 0.06 -21.22
N ASP A 373 -3.34 0.04 -20.24
CA ASP A 373 -4.57 -0.74 -20.20
C ASP A 373 -5.74 -0.09 -21.00
N GLY A 374 -5.53 1.10 -21.53
CA GLY A 374 -6.53 1.84 -22.31
C GLY A 374 -7.49 2.69 -21.48
N VAL A 375 -7.26 2.84 -20.17
CA VAL A 375 -8.05 3.70 -19.28
C VAL A 375 -7.52 5.15 -19.32
N ALA A 376 -8.41 6.12 -19.26
CA ALA A 376 -8.06 7.54 -19.20
C ALA A 376 -7.42 7.90 -17.84
N ASN A 377 -6.66 9.01 -17.82
CA ASN A 377 -5.94 9.50 -16.65
C ASN A 377 -4.87 8.50 -16.18
N PRO A 378 -3.77 8.36 -16.94
CA PRO A 378 -2.73 7.39 -16.64
C PRO A 378 -2.16 7.57 -15.23
N LEU A 379 -1.88 6.44 -14.60
CA LEU A 379 -1.09 6.40 -13.37
C LEU A 379 0.34 6.85 -13.67
N LEU A 380 0.86 7.74 -12.82
CA LEU A 380 2.21 8.29 -12.93
C LEU A 380 3.10 7.64 -11.88
N LYS A 381 3.98 6.76 -12.31
CA LYS A 381 4.89 6.03 -11.41
C LYS A 381 5.91 6.99 -10.77
N ASN A 382 6.10 6.86 -9.46
CA ASN A 382 7.03 7.68 -8.66
C ASN A 382 6.78 9.20 -8.80
N SER A 383 5.52 9.58 -8.98
CA SER A 383 5.13 10.98 -9.16
C SER A 383 5.20 11.75 -7.83
N PRO A 384 5.70 13.00 -7.84
CA PRO A 384 5.47 13.92 -6.74
C PRO A 384 3.99 14.35 -6.71
N SER A 385 3.53 14.92 -5.59
CA SER A 385 2.17 15.46 -5.48
C SER A 385 1.92 16.67 -6.41
N THR A 386 2.97 17.37 -6.84
CA THR A 386 2.91 18.52 -7.73
C THR A 386 4.12 18.52 -8.66
N GLY A 387 3.90 18.74 -9.95
CA GLY A 387 4.96 18.76 -10.94
C GLY A 387 4.50 19.27 -12.30
N PHE A 388 5.45 19.54 -13.18
CA PHE A 388 5.14 19.80 -14.58
C PHE A 388 5.08 18.49 -15.36
N VAL A 389 4.24 18.46 -16.40
CA VAL A 389 4.15 17.28 -17.28
C VAL A 389 4.61 17.66 -18.68
N GLY A 390 5.62 16.93 -19.14
CA GLY A 390 6.11 16.99 -20.52
C GLY A 390 5.49 15.88 -21.37
N ILE A 391 5.30 16.18 -22.65
CA ILE A 391 4.83 15.24 -23.67
C ILE A 391 5.87 15.16 -24.77
N ASN A 392 6.39 13.96 -25.00
CA ASN A 392 7.29 13.65 -26.11
C ASN A 392 6.57 12.76 -27.12
N HIS A 393 6.82 13.07 -28.40
CA HIS A 393 6.34 12.24 -29.51
C HIS A 393 7.43 12.08 -30.56
N ARG A 394 7.52 10.90 -31.17
CA ARG A 394 8.59 10.48 -32.09
C ARG A 394 8.85 11.38 -33.30
N ASN A 395 7.89 12.22 -33.71
CA ASN A 395 8.03 13.10 -34.87
C ASN A 395 7.28 14.44 -34.76
N HIS A 396 6.90 14.82 -33.53
CA HIS A 396 6.33 16.13 -33.20
C HIS A 396 7.21 16.81 -32.14
N LEU A 397 7.24 18.13 -32.13
CA LEU A 397 7.94 18.89 -31.09
C LEU A 397 7.32 18.61 -29.72
N SER A 398 8.16 18.39 -28.72
CA SER A 398 7.77 18.20 -27.33
C SER A 398 7.17 19.47 -26.74
N VAL A 399 6.28 19.32 -25.78
CA VAL A 399 5.70 20.43 -25.00
C VAL A 399 5.68 20.09 -23.52
N ASN A 400 5.71 21.12 -22.67
CA ASN A 400 5.48 21.01 -21.23
C ASN A 400 4.24 21.82 -20.85
N THR A 401 3.59 21.43 -19.75
CA THR A 401 2.53 22.26 -19.16
C THR A 401 3.07 23.63 -18.77
N ALA A 402 2.27 24.69 -18.96
CA ALA A 402 2.67 26.05 -18.62
C ALA A 402 2.80 26.28 -17.10
N VAL A 403 2.10 25.49 -16.31
CA VAL A 403 2.07 25.53 -14.84
C VAL A 403 2.27 24.15 -14.26
N ALA A 404 2.75 24.09 -13.02
CA ALA A 404 2.78 22.85 -12.27
C ALA A 404 1.35 22.40 -11.96
N LEU A 405 1.10 21.09 -12.09
CA LEU A 405 -0.19 20.45 -11.86
C LEU A 405 -0.18 19.70 -10.52
N ASN A 406 -1.34 19.56 -9.90
CA ASN A 406 -1.56 18.56 -8.86
C ASN A 406 -1.56 17.16 -9.51
N LEU A 407 -0.59 16.35 -9.14
CA LEU A 407 -0.37 15.00 -9.66
C LEU A 407 -0.69 13.93 -8.60
N GLY A 408 -1.40 14.31 -7.52
CA GLY A 408 -1.81 13.39 -6.48
C GLY A 408 -2.71 12.26 -7.01
N SER A 409 -2.81 11.18 -6.28
CA SER A 409 -3.74 10.08 -6.59
C SER A 409 -5.20 10.53 -6.45
N VAL A 410 -5.46 11.46 -5.52
CA VAL A 410 -6.77 12.08 -5.25
C VAL A 410 -6.73 13.55 -5.66
N GLY A 411 -7.79 14.02 -6.28
CA GLY A 411 -7.93 15.44 -6.65
C GLY A 411 -6.90 15.93 -7.67
N PHE A 412 -6.41 15.04 -8.54
CA PHE A 412 -5.46 15.36 -9.60
C PHE A 412 -6.05 16.34 -10.60
N ASP A 413 -5.16 17.11 -11.26
CA ASP A 413 -5.57 18.08 -12.27
C ASP A 413 -5.82 17.42 -13.63
N THR A 414 -6.73 18.07 -14.39
CA THR A 414 -6.87 17.83 -15.83
C THR A 414 -6.32 19.02 -16.59
N HIS A 415 -5.53 18.77 -17.64
CA HIS A 415 -4.90 19.80 -18.45
C HIS A 415 -5.15 19.57 -19.94
N ASP A 416 -5.75 20.54 -20.60
CA ASP A 416 -6.12 20.46 -22.01
C ASP A 416 -5.31 21.46 -22.83
N PHE A 417 -4.26 20.96 -23.50
CA PHE A 417 -3.40 21.74 -24.38
C PHE A 417 -4.14 22.28 -25.60
N SER A 418 -5.25 21.66 -25.99
CA SER A 418 -5.93 22.00 -27.23
C SER A 418 -6.69 23.30 -27.18
N THR A 419 -6.90 23.88 -26.00
CA THR A 419 -7.78 25.05 -25.78
C THR A 419 -7.12 26.42 -25.99
N SER A 420 -5.78 26.48 -25.80
CA SER A 420 -5.03 27.73 -25.95
C SER A 420 -3.53 27.46 -26.07
N LEU A 421 -2.81 28.34 -26.78
CA LEU A 421 -1.34 28.35 -26.77
C LEU A 421 -0.77 28.52 -25.35
N ALA A 422 -1.46 29.24 -24.48
CA ALA A 422 -1.05 29.49 -23.11
C ALA A 422 -1.09 28.27 -22.20
N GLN A 423 -1.60 27.13 -22.66
CA GLN A 423 -1.56 25.87 -21.92
C GLN A 423 -0.16 25.21 -21.95
N ALA A 424 0.64 25.51 -22.96
CA ALA A 424 2.02 25.06 -23.04
C ALA A 424 2.99 26.12 -22.50
N TYR A 425 4.08 25.65 -21.91
CA TYR A 425 5.20 26.52 -21.54
C TYR A 425 5.79 27.15 -22.81
N ASP A 426 5.87 28.46 -22.83
CA ASP A 426 6.41 29.23 -23.93
C ASP A 426 7.80 29.80 -23.54
N ASN A 427 8.85 29.25 -24.12
CA ASN A 427 10.22 29.64 -23.80
C ASN A 427 10.56 30.99 -24.49
N PRO A 428 10.73 32.07 -23.74
CA PRO A 428 10.98 33.39 -24.32
C PRO A 428 12.28 33.53 -25.11
N ALA A 429 13.19 32.57 -24.99
CA ALA A 429 14.41 32.53 -25.80
C ALA A 429 14.18 31.97 -27.21
N ILE A 430 13.06 31.33 -27.47
CA ILE A 430 12.67 30.79 -28.78
C ILE A 430 11.68 31.75 -29.41
N VAL A 431 12.10 32.43 -30.45
CA VAL A 431 11.30 33.52 -31.11
C VAL A 431 10.77 33.15 -32.49
N ASN A 432 11.09 31.95 -32.98
CA ASN A 432 10.74 31.57 -34.37
C ASN A 432 9.39 30.85 -34.48
N ASN A 433 8.87 30.35 -33.37
CA ASN A 433 7.58 29.68 -33.26
C ASN A 433 7.05 29.78 -31.85
N ASP A 434 5.76 29.59 -31.65
CA ASP A 434 5.11 29.33 -30.37
C ASP A 434 5.33 27.84 -29.96
N ALA A 435 5.04 27.49 -28.70
CA ALA A 435 5.16 26.11 -28.23
C ALA A 435 4.23 25.13 -28.97
N MET A 436 3.08 25.60 -29.42
CA MET A 436 2.09 24.87 -30.21
C MET A 436 1.63 25.69 -31.40
N LEU A 437 0.84 25.11 -32.28
CA LEU A 437 0.23 25.82 -33.43
C LEU A 437 -1.29 25.74 -33.39
N ASP A 438 -1.93 26.73 -34.04
CA ASP A 438 -3.38 26.69 -34.33
C ASP A 438 -3.65 25.70 -35.47
N LEU A 439 -4.42 24.64 -35.12
CA LEU A 439 -4.89 23.61 -36.06
C LEU A 439 -6.16 24.03 -36.82
N GLY A 440 -6.70 25.20 -36.47
CA GLY A 440 -7.94 25.76 -36.99
C GLY A 440 -9.14 25.58 -36.06
N GLY A 441 -10.10 26.49 -36.14
CA GLY A 441 -11.32 26.46 -35.35
C GLY A 441 -11.12 26.71 -33.84
N GLY A 442 -9.97 27.26 -33.42
CA GLY A 442 -9.64 27.48 -32.01
C GLY A 442 -9.09 26.26 -31.32
N THR A 443 -8.61 25.28 -32.06
CA THR A 443 -7.95 24.06 -31.54
C THR A 443 -6.45 24.18 -31.77
N PHE A 444 -5.66 23.82 -30.76
CA PHE A 444 -4.20 23.87 -30.79
C PHE A 444 -3.60 22.49 -30.68
N GLY A 445 -2.34 22.32 -31.16
CA GLY A 445 -1.64 21.05 -31.12
C GLY A 445 -0.15 21.14 -31.37
N LEU A 446 0.51 20.00 -31.33
CA LEU A 446 1.95 19.87 -31.44
C LEU A 446 2.39 19.95 -32.92
N PHE A 447 3.49 20.67 -33.19
CA PHE A 447 4.09 20.77 -34.51
C PHE A 447 4.64 19.44 -35.01
N ARG A 448 4.24 19.01 -36.21
CA ARG A 448 4.80 17.83 -36.90
C ARG A 448 6.07 18.18 -37.67
N GLY A 449 6.93 17.21 -37.86
CA GLY A 449 8.07 17.33 -38.76
C GLY A 449 9.44 17.16 -38.12
N ASP A 450 9.52 16.92 -36.81
CA ASP A 450 10.74 16.53 -36.11
C ASP A 450 11.02 15.03 -36.40
N ALA A 451 11.51 14.78 -37.63
CA ALA A 451 11.64 13.43 -38.16
C ALA A 451 12.77 12.62 -37.53
N ASN A 452 13.69 13.27 -36.83
CA ASN A 452 14.80 12.62 -36.11
C ASN A 452 14.65 12.66 -34.59
N GLY A 453 13.55 13.27 -34.05
CA GLY A 453 13.22 13.28 -32.63
C GLY A 453 14.18 14.11 -31.77
N ASN A 454 14.79 15.17 -32.34
CA ASN A 454 15.74 16.00 -31.60
C ASN A 454 15.18 17.33 -31.09
N ASN A 455 13.86 17.46 -31.09
CA ASN A 455 13.13 18.64 -30.66
C ASN A 455 13.43 19.92 -31.48
N THR A 456 13.86 19.74 -32.74
CA THR A 456 14.10 20.85 -33.66
C THR A 456 13.69 20.46 -35.08
N ILE A 457 12.75 21.19 -35.68
CA ILE A 457 12.36 20.99 -37.08
C ILE A 457 13.18 21.91 -37.96
N ASN A 458 14.06 21.34 -38.80
CA ASN A 458 14.97 22.08 -39.65
C ASN A 458 15.28 21.35 -41.00
N VAL A 459 16.25 21.81 -41.71
CA VAL A 459 16.63 21.23 -43.03
C VAL A 459 17.14 19.79 -42.93
N ILE A 460 17.61 19.36 -41.76
CA ILE A 460 18.09 17.99 -41.56
C ILE A 460 16.88 17.03 -41.60
N ASP A 461 15.78 17.38 -40.95
CA ASP A 461 14.52 16.62 -40.97
C ASP A 461 13.98 16.53 -42.41
N ALA A 462 14.00 17.63 -43.13
CA ALA A 462 13.61 17.66 -44.54
C ALA A 462 14.51 16.74 -45.40
N ALA A 463 15.81 16.69 -45.12
CA ALA A 463 16.76 15.85 -45.86
C ALA A 463 16.55 14.36 -45.59
N ILE A 464 16.40 13.96 -44.31
CA ILE A 464 16.21 12.55 -43.95
C ILE A 464 14.86 12.05 -44.44
N THR A 465 13.79 12.85 -44.32
CA THR A 465 12.45 12.48 -44.80
C THR A 465 12.44 12.33 -46.30
N ARG A 466 13.08 13.26 -47.05
CA ARG A 466 13.23 13.16 -48.50
C ARG A 466 13.99 11.90 -48.92
N ASN A 467 15.07 11.59 -48.24
CA ASN A 467 15.90 10.40 -48.56
C ASN A 467 15.16 9.11 -48.25
N GLY A 468 14.38 9.06 -47.13
CA GLY A 468 13.59 7.92 -46.74
C GLY A 468 12.27 7.76 -47.55
N SER A 469 11.82 8.79 -48.27
CA SER A 469 10.57 8.76 -49.06
C SER A 469 10.72 8.11 -50.46
N SER A 470 11.90 7.70 -50.83
CA SER A 470 12.16 7.03 -52.14
C SER A 470 13.13 5.83 -51.95
N PRO A 471 12.69 4.59 -52.21
CA PRO A 471 11.33 4.21 -52.68
C PRO A 471 10.22 4.47 -51.63
N ILE A 472 8.98 4.52 -52.07
CA ILE A 472 7.81 4.62 -51.19
C ILE A 472 7.81 3.43 -50.23
N GLN A 473 7.57 3.69 -48.96
CA GLN A 473 7.46 2.68 -47.90
C GLN A 473 6.02 2.65 -47.39
N THR A 474 5.39 1.49 -47.34
CA THR A 474 4.02 1.29 -46.87
C THR A 474 3.97 0.25 -45.76
N GLY A 475 3.01 0.40 -44.83
CA GLY A 475 2.88 -0.52 -43.70
C GLY A 475 4.02 -0.38 -42.70
N VAL A 476 4.54 0.84 -42.49
CA VAL A 476 5.70 1.12 -41.65
C VAL A 476 5.37 2.06 -40.49
N TYR A 477 6.10 1.89 -39.40
CA TYR A 477 6.06 2.75 -38.24
C TYR A 477 7.42 3.47 -38.09
N LEU A 478 7.53 4.64 -38.71
CA LEU A 478 8.80 5.39 -38.81
C LEU A 478 8.61 6.86 -38.42
N GLY A 479 9.63 7.49 -37.80
CA GLY A 479 9.63 8.93 -37.45
C GLY A 479 9.44 9.86 -38.66
N ILE A 480 9.86 9.42 -39.85
CA ILE A 480 9.72 10.18 -41.10
C ILE A 480 8.31 10.10 -41.74
N ASP A 481 7.38 9.29 -41.19
CA ASP A 481 5.94 9.31 -41.52
C ASP A 481 5.27 10.42 -40.69
N VAL A 482 5.41 11.66 -41.15
CA VAL A 482 4.99 12.84 -40.41
C VAL A 482 3.51 13.18 -40.56
N ASN A 483 2.80 12.54 -41.50
CA ASN A 483 1.35 12.61 -41.62
C ASN A 483 0.63 11.40 -41.00
N MET A 484 1.38 10.47 -40.39
CA MET A 484 0.91 9.35 -39.59
C MET A 484 -0.11 8.43 -40.31
N ASN A 485 0.15 8.14 -41.58
CA ASN A 485 -0.74 7.31 -42.40
C ASN A 485 -0.15 5.93 -42.75
N ALA A 486 0.91 5.50 -42.07
CA ALA A 486 1.68 4.27 -42.30
C ALA A 486 2.34 4.20 -43.68
N THR A 487 2.54 5.32 -44.35
CA THR A 487 3.15 5.41 -45.69
C THR A 487 4.13 6.57 -45.76
N VAL A 488 5.41 6.28 -45.95
CA VAL A 488 6.44 7.30 -46.19
C VAL A 488 6.60 7.51 -47.69
N ASN A 489 6.32 8.74 -48.14
CA ASN A 489 6.42 9.12 -49.55
C ASN A 489 6.76 10.61 -49.73
N VAL A 490 6.64 11.11 -50.95
CA VAL A 490 6.96 12.50 -51.28
C VAL A 490 6.12 13.52 -50.58
N ILE A 491 4.91 13.14 -50.07
CA ILE A 491 4.02 14.01 -49.30
C ILE A 491 4.65 14.36 -47.96
N ASP A 492 5.22 13.37 -47.26
CA ASP A 492 5.94 13.57 -45.99
C ASP A 492 7.13 14.50 -46.19
N ALA A 493 7.91 14.25 -47.22
CA ALA A 493 9.03 15.12 -47.58
C ALA A 493 8.61 16.56 -47.92
N ALA A 494 7.48 16.76 -48.59
CA ALA A 494 6.91 18.07 -48.89
C ALA A 494 6.44 18.77 -47.62
N ILE A 495 5.78 18.04 -46.70
CA ILE A 495 5.33 18.56 -45.40
C ILE A 495 6.54 19.09 -44.61
N VAL A 496 7.54 18.23 -44.35
CA VAL A 496 8.71 18.62 -43.56
C VAL A 496 9.47 19.78 -44.21
N LYS A 497 9.61 19.78 -45.53
CA LYS A 497 10.21 20.87 -46.24
C LYS A 497 9.47 22.21 -46.02
N SER A 498 8.14 22.17 -45.96
CA SER A 498 7.34 23.38 -45.74
C SER A 498 7.36 23.84 -44.26
N THR A 499 7.52 22.91 -43.31
CA THR A 499 7.54 23.22 -41.87
C THR A 499 8.92 23.60 -41.36
N SER A 500 10.00 23.19 -42.05
CA SER A 500 11.40 23.39 -41.63
C SER A 500 11.97 24.80 -41.88
N SER A 501 11.20 25.71 -42.45
CA SER A 501 11.63 27.11 -42.65
C SER A 501 10.45 28.06 -42.30
N PRO A 502 10.57 28.91 -41.27
CA PRO A 502 11.70 29.02 -40.35
C PRO A 502 11.92 27.78 -39.51
N ILE A 503 13.14 27.63 -38.96
CA ILE A 503 13.45 26.58 -37.97
C ILE A 503 12.50 26.69 -36.80
N LYS A 504 11.98 25.55 -36.29
CA LYS A 504 11.15 25.48 -35.11
C LYS A 504 11.84 24.63 -34.06
N SER A 505 11.71 25.03 -32.81
CA SER A 505 12.25 24.31 -31.65
C SER A 505 11.16 24.05 -30.62
N ALA A 506 11.30 22.95 -29.88
CA ALA A 506 10.42 22.66 -28.77
C ALA A 506 10.63 23.67 -27.64
N HIS A 507 9.55 24.12 -27.03
CA HIS A 507 9.54 24.97 -25.82
C HIS A 507 9.45 24.06 -24.60
N VAL A 508 10.60 23.54 -24.16
CA VAL A 508 10.69 22.71 -22.95
C VAL A 508 11.48 23.43 -21.88
N GLN A 509 11.16 23.13 -20.61
CA GLN A 509 11.80 23.75 -19.43
C GLN A 509 13.13 23.10 -19.09
#